data_4f61b80d4b3fb305f2f108eb0afb6b73
#
_entry.id   4f61b80d4b3fb305f2f108eb0afb6b73
#
_cell.length_a   1.000
_cell.length_b   1.000
_cell.length_c   1.000
_cell.angle_alpha   90.00
_cell.angle_beta   90.00
_cell.angle_gamma   90.00
#
_symmetry.space_group_name_H-M   'P 1'
#
loop_
_entity.id
_entity.type
_entity.pdbx_description
1 polymer ?
#
loop_
_entity_poly.entity_id
_entity_poly.type
_entity_poly.pdbx_seq_one_letter_code
_entity_poly.pdbx_strand_id
1 'polypeptide(L)'
;MTIPPWKPIADAKRQATLDAIPPKWRITEPIPSPAEQRDVTGPYIQQYLSTREIEITELDAYAIAEKTTSGEWTAVEVTEAFCHRAALAHQFVSCLHEIFFDAAIEDAKKLDAYFAEHKKPLGPLHGLPVSLKDQFHVKDVETTMGYVGWIGTFQGIKADARRGVFESELVRELRALGAVLYCKTSVPATLMCGETVNNIITYTTNPKNRLLACGGSSGGEGALIALKGSPGGFGTDIGGSVRIPAVFNGLFGIRPSSGRIPYEGAANSMDGQNTILSVIGPLAGSARSLQLLFKAVLSQQPWLYDPLVLEVPWRSDIEQETRALVEQSAKDPSKLAFAIMKHDGIVLPHPPIARALDIVEQTLKRLGHKVIEWNPPSHATAVKLASAAYALDGGADVKYHFDLSGEGPAPQVIVGGNLPQKNAMEIAQINVAKREYQKLYMDYWNSTAELTGTGRPVDAVLCPAAAHAAVIPTQYVHVGYTSFLNLLDYTGVVFPVTNADKAVDVAQRETFLSELDERSYRGYHAEVYDGAPAGVQLFGRRLQEEKLLVLAEYVSAAVAGAGA
;
A
#
# COMPACT_ATOMS: atom_id res chain seq x y z
N MET A 1 -37.89 -9.75 -5.16
CA MET A 1 -36.99 -8.81 -5.87
C MET A 1 -36.27 -9.58 -6.97
N THR A 2 -36.24 -9.06 -8.19
CA THR A 2 -35.49 -9.67 -9.31
C THR A 2 -33.99 -9.55 -9.05
N ILE A 3 -33.23 -10.63 -9.28
CA ILE A 3 -31.78 -10.62 -9.14
C ILE A 3 -31.18 -9.72 -10.23
N PRO A 4 -30.31 -8.73 -9.90
CA PRO A 4 -29.68 -7.88 -10.90
C PRO A 4 -28.86 -8.70 -11.92
N PRO A 5 -28.84 -8.35 -13.21
CA PRO A 5 -28.18 -9.15 -14.26
C PRO A 5 -26.66 -9.36 -14.03
N TRP A 6 -25.96 -8.42 -13.41
CA TRP A 6 -24.53 -8.50 -13.11
C TRP A 6 -24.20 -9.50 -11.99
N LYS A 7 -25.14 -9.74 -11.05
CA LYS A 7 -24.84 -10.53 -9.84
C LYS A 7 -24.46 -11.99 -10.13
N PRO A 8 -25.15 -12.74 -11.00
CA PRO A 8 -24.69 -14.09 -11.36
C PRO A 8 -23.30 -14.13 -11.98
N ILE A 9 -22.89 -13.08 -12.73
CA ILE A 9 -21.55 -12.97 -13.34
C ILE A 9 -20.50 -12.79 -12.25
N ALA A 10 -20.75 -11.88 -11.30
CA ALA A 10 -19.87 -11.64 -10.16
C ALA A 10 -19.75 -12.87 -9.26
N ASP A 11 -20.88 -13.54 -8.94
CA ASP A 11 -20.89 -14.75 -8.11
C ASP A 11 -20.12 -15.90 -8.80
N ALA A 12 -20.28 -16.07 -10.12
CA ALA A 12 -19.55 -17.08 -10.88
C ALA A 12 -18.03 -16.81 -10.88
N LYS A 13 -17.62 -15.54 -11.03
CA LYS A 13 -16.20 -15.16 -10.97
C LYS A 13 -15.60 -15.41 -9.56
N ARG A 14 -16.32 -15.04 -8.52
CA ARG A 14 -15.91 -15.32 -7.13
C ARG A 14 -15.76 -16.81 -6.88
N GLN A 15 -16.72 -17.63 -7.36
CA GLN A 15 -16.64 -19.07 -7.23
C GLN A 15 -15.44 -19.63 -8.01
N ALA A 16 -15.15 -19.14 -9.21
CA ALA A 16 -14.00 -19.56 -10.00
C ALA A 16 -12.67 -19.26 -9.27
N THR A 17 -12.56 -18.12 -8.56
CA THR A 17 -11.40 -17.80 -7.73
C THR A 17 -11.23 -18.80 -6.58
N LEU A 18 -12.31 -19.19 -5.91
CA LEU A 18 -12.28 -20.22 -4.87
C LEU A 18 -11.95 -21.62 -5.45
N ASP A 19 -12.48 -21.94 -6.63
CA ASP A 19 -12.22 -23.22 -7.30
C ASP A 19 -10.77 -23.35 -7.81
N ALA A 20 -10.08 -22.25 -8.04
CA ALA A 20 -8.65 -22.24 -8.36
C ALA A 20 -7.75 -22.61 -7.16
N ILE A 21 -8.29 -22.64 -5.94
CA ILE A 21 -7.57 -23.16 -4.76
C ILE A 21 -7.49 -24.68 -4.85
N PRO A 22 -6.28 -25.29 -4.86
CA PRO A 22 -6.13 -26.74 -4.86
C PRO A 22 -6.91 -27.39 -3.71
N PRO A 23 -7.61 -28.52 -3.93
CA PRO A 23 -8.42 -29.19 -2.90
C PRO A 23 -7.68 -29.46 -1.60
N LYS A 24 -6.39 -29.78 -1.68
CA LYS A 24 -5.53 -30.06 -0.51
C LYS A 24 -5.31 -28.83 0.40
N TRP A 25 -5.60 -27.61 -0.08
CA TRP A 25 -5.42 -26.36 0.66
C TRP A 25 -6.76 -25.69 1.03
N ARG A 26 -7.88 -26.36 0.76
CA ARG A 26 -9.21 -25.88 1.14
C ARG A 26 -9.48 -26.23 2.60
N ILE A 27 -9.96 -25.22 3.35
CA ILE A 27 -10.45 -25.40 4.72
C ILE A 27 -11.80 -26.11 4.66
N THR A 28 -11.91 -27.25 5.34
CA THR A 28 -13.12 -28.09 5.35
C THR A 28 -14.05 -27.74 6.52
N GLU A 29 -13.51 -27.24 7.61
CA GLU A 29 -14.27 -26.83 8.77
C GLU A 29 -14.89 -25.46 8.56
N PRO A 30 -16.04 -25.14 9.19
CA PRO A 30 -16.63 -23.82 9.15
C PRO A 30 -15.66 -22.77 9.68
N ILE A 31 -15.40 -21.73 8.88
CA ILE A 31 -14.58 -20.59 9.31
C ILE A 31 -15.37 -19.78 10.34
N PRO A 32 -14.85 -19.55 11.56
CA PRO A 32 -15.51 -18.76 12.58
C PRO A 32 -15.84 -17.33 12.06
N SER A 33 -16.95 -16.77 12.55
CA SER A 33 -17.31 -15.39 12.25
C SER A 33 -16.24 -14.40 12.76
N PRO A 34 -16.18 -13.17 12.22
CA PRO A 34 -15.28 -12.13 12.73
C PRO A 34 -15.45 -11.82 14.23
N ALA A 35 -16.65 -12.00 14.78
CA ALA A 35 -16.91 -11.79 16.20
C ALA A 35 -16.33 -12.91 17.08
N GLU A 36 -16.31 -14.16 16.58
CA GLU A 36 -15.77 -15.31 17.28
C GLU A 36 -14.23 -15.39 17.17
N GLN A 37 -13.68 -15.05 16.01
CA GLN A 37 -12.23 -15.07 15.74
C GLN A 37 -11.82 -13.77 15.03
N ARG A 38 -11.35 -12.78 15.78
CA ARG A 38 -10.95 -11.47 15.25
C ARG A 38 -9.61 -11.53 14.52
N ASP A 39 -8.59 -12.05 15.21
CA ASP A 39 -7.21 -12.16 14.71
C ASP A 39 -6.97 -13.54 14.08
N VAL A 40 -6.76 -13.57 12.78
CA VAL A 40 -6.42 -14.81 12.04
C VAL A 40 -4.95 -14.88 11.65
N THR A 41 -4.11 -13.99 12.20
CA THR A 41 -2.65 -13.98 11.98
C THR A 41 -1.91 -14.93 12.92
N GLY A 42 -0.60 -15.04 12.76
CA GLY A 42 0.29 -15.78 13.65
C GLY A 42 -0.18 -17.22 13.90
N PRO A 43 -0.32 -17.65 15.19
CA PRO A 43 -0.64 -19.05 15.53
C PRO A 43 -1.95 -19.54 14.89
N TYR A 44 -2.92 -18.65 14.62
CA TYR A 44 -4.20 -19.08 14.06
C TYR A 44 -4.06 -19.62 12.64
N ILE A 45 -3.43 -18.89 11.72
CA ILE A 45 -3.21 -19.41 10.35
C ILE A 45 -2.15 -20.51 10.33
N GLN A 46 -1.15 -20.46 11.23
CA GLN A 46 -0.07 -21.44 11.29
C GLN A 46 -0.53 -22.86 11.62
N GLN A 47 -1.68 -23.04 12.29
CA GLN A 47 -2.22 -24.39 12.58
C GLN A 47 -2.56 -25.20 11.32
N TYR A 48 -2.71 -24.54 10.17
CA TYR A 48 -3.00 -25.16 8.87
C TYR A 48 -1.73 -25.43 8.04
N LEU A 49 -0.54 -25.03 8.52
CA LEU A 49 0.73 -25.11 7.82
C LEU A 49 1.66 -26.13 8.47
N SER A 50 2.51 -26.76 7.68
CA SER A 50 3.62 -27.56 8.19
C SER A 50 4.71 -26.69 8.83
N THR A 51 5.54 -27.28 9.69
CA THR A 51 6.69 -26.58 10.31
C THR A 51 7.59 -25.94 9.26
N ARG A 52 7.80 -26.61 8.11
CA ARG A 52 8.64 -26.09 7.03
C ARG A 52 8.01 -24.89 6.31
N GLU A 53 6.72 -24.93 6.04
CA GLU A 53 5.99 -23.79 5.46
C GLU A 53 5.99 -22.59 6.40
N ILE A 54 5.87 -22.80 7.71
CA ILE A 54 6.00 -21.75 8.72
C ILE A 54 7.41 -21.16 8.68
N GLU A 55 8.47 -21.98 8.70
CA GLU A 55 9.85 -21.53 8.62
C GLU A 55 10.08 -20.62 7.39
N ILE A 56 9.58 -21.04 6.22
CA ILE A 56 9.73 -20.30 4.97
C ILE A 56 8.94 -18.99 5.02
N THR A 57 7.65 -19.05 5.37
CA THR A 57 6.76 -17.92 5.19
C THR A 57 6.83 -16.88 6.32
N GLU A 58 7.45 -17.18 7.46
CA GLU A 58 7.68 -16.19 8.52
C GLU A 58 8.88 -15.27 8.25
N LEU A 59 9.78 -15.62 7.32
CA LEU A 59 10.87 -14.72 6.93
C LEU A 59 10.37 -13.52 6.12
N ASP A 60 11.12 -12.44 6.13
CA ASP A 60 10.87 -11.31 5.25
C ASP A 60 11.45 -11.53 3.84
N ALA A 61 11.01 -10.72 2.87
CA ALA A 61 11.43 -10.88 1.47
C ALA A 61 12.94 -10.84 1.28
N TYR A 62 13.66 -10.03 2.07
CA TYR A 62 15.11 -9.94 2.01
C TYR A 62 15.77 -11.28 2.39
N ALA A 63 15.40 -11.87 3.53
CA ALA A 63 15.96 -13.14 3.98
C ALA A 63 15.60 -14.31 3.07
N ILE A 64 14.39 -14.32 2.47
CA ILE A 64 14.00 -15.32 1.47
C ILE A 64 14.86 -15.19 0.23
N ALA A 65 15.04 -13.96 -0.29
CA ALA A 65 15.86 -13.71 -1.48
C ALA A 65 17.32 -14.12 -1.26
N GLU A 66 17.90 -13.94 -0.05
CA GLU A 66 19.23 -14.46 0.28
C GLU A 66 19.30 -15.98 0.15
N LYS A 67 18.29 -16.71 0.62
CA LYS A 67 18.27 -18.18 0.58
C LYS A 67 18.04 -18.73 -0.83
N THR A 68 17.18 -18.11 -1.62
CA THR A 68 16.90 -18.58 -2.98
C THR A 68 18.02 -18.19 -3.96
N THR A 69 18.61 -17.01 -3.83
CA THR A 69 19.73 -16.57 -4.68
C THR A 69 21.04 -17.26 -4.36
N SER A 70 21.23 -17.78 -3.14
CA SER A 70 22.36 -18.64 -2.77
C SER A 70 22.17 -20.11 -3.16
N GLY A 71 20.94 -20.51 -3.52
CA GLY A 71 20.58 -21.90 -3.78
C GLY A 71 20.42 -22.77 -2.52
N GLU A 72 20.33 -22.16 -1.35
CA GLU A 72 20.02 -22.87 -0.10
C GLU A 72 18.56 -23.40 -0.11
N TRP A 73 17.64 -22.61 -0.69
CA TRP A 73 16.25 -23.00 -0.91
C TRP A 73 15.92 -23.00 -2.38
N THR A 74 15.05 -23.92 -2.81
CA THR A 74 14.55 -23.96 -4.19
C THR A 74 13.40 -22.95 -4.38
N ALA A 75 13.27 -22.44 -5.59
CA ALA A 75 12.17 -21.57 -5.96
C ALA A 75 10.82 -22.31 -5.84
N VAL A 76 10.77 -23.60 -6.19
CA VAL A 76 9.56 -24.42 -6.09
C VAL A 76 9.10 -24.54 -4.65
N GLU A 77 9.99 -24.92 -3.72
CA GLU A 77 9.64 -25.10 -2.30
C GLU A 77 9.08 -23.81 -1.69
N VAL A 78 9.74 -22.68 -1.96
CA VAL A 78 9.29 -21.36 -1.47
C VAL A 78 7.96 -20.96 -2.10
N THR A 79 7.80 -21.17 -3.40
CA THR A 79 6.54 -20.83 -4.10
C THR A 79 5.37 -21.65 -3.58
N GLU A 80 5.52 -22.97 -3.40
CA GLU A 80 4.46 -23.82 -2.86
C GLU A 80 4.03 -23.41 -1.46
N ALA A 81 4.98 -23.07 -0.58
CA ALA A 81 4.68 -22.58 0.77
C ALA A 81 3.84 -21.29 0.76
N PHE A 82 4.19 -20.32 -0.10
CA PHE A 82 3.43 -19.07 -0.23
C PHE A 82 2.10 -19.27 -0.92
N CYS A 83 2.00 -20.13 -1.94
CA CYS A 83 0.72 -20.47 -2.57
C CYS A 83 -0.27 -21.08 -1.56
N HIS A 84 0.18 -22.01 -0.71
CA HIS A 84 -0.65 -22.59 0.34
C HIS A 84 -1.11 -21.52 1.32
N ARG A 85 -0.20 -20.72 1.85
CA ARG A 85 -0.55 -19.67 2.82
C ARG A 85 -1.44 -18.58 2.23
N ALA A 86 -1.27 -18.22 0.94
CA ALA A 86 -2.16 -17.31 0.23
C ALA A 86 -3.56 -17.89 0.02
N ALA A 87 -3.67 -19.19 -0.27
CA ALA A 87 -4.95 -19.89 -0.35
C ALA A 87 -5.72 -19.84 0.98
N LEU A 88 -5.04 -20.05 2.11
CA LEU A 88 -5.61 -19.91 3.45
C LEU A 88 -6.04 -18.45 3.73
N ALA A 89 -5.16 -17.49 3.42
CA ALA A 89 -5.44 -16.06 3.60
C ALA A 89 -6.70 -15.63 2.85
N HIS A 90 -6.87 -16.06 1.61
CA HIS A 90 -8.08 -15.75 0.83
C HIS A 90 -9.35 -16.29 1.47
N GLN A 91 -9.32 -17.53 1.97
CA GLN A 91 -10.46 -18.16 2.62
C GLN A 91 -10.85 -17.42 3.92
N PHE A 92 -9.90 -16.82 4.66
CA PHE A 92 -10.18 -16.08 5.89
C PHE A 92 -10.67 -14.65 5.68
N VAL A 93 -10.09 -13.92 4.69
CA VAL A 93 -10.29 -12.46 4.58
C VAL A 93 -10.63 -11.97 3.17
N SER A 94 -10.81 -12.86 2.18
CA SER A 94 -11.20 -12.53 0.79
C SER A 94 -10.22 -11.54 0.12
N CYS A 95 -8.91 -11.81 0.17
CA CYS A 95 -7.88 -10.85 -0.26
C CYS A 95 -7.38 -11.03 -1.70
N LEU A 96 -7.82 -12.05 -2.46
CA LEU A 96 -7.34 -12.33 -3.81
C LEU A 96 -8.42 -12.09 -4.87
N HIS A 97 -8.03 -11.52 -6.01
CA HIS A 97 -8.83 -11.43 -7.23
C HIS A 97 -8.54 -12.60 -8.17
N GLU A 98 -7.27 -12.91 -8.38
CA GLU A 98 -6.82 -13.96 -9.29
C GLU A 98 -5.82 -14.88 -8.61
N ILE A 99 -5.96 -16.19 -8.88
CA ILE A 99 -5.09 -17.27 -8.39
C ILE A 99 -4.55 -18.01 -9.60
N PHE A 100 -3.22 -18.10 -9.74
CA PHE A 100 -2.54 -18.80 -10.83
C PHE A 100 -1.34 -19.61 -10.33
N PHE A 101 -1.55 -20.38 -9.24
CA PHE A 101 -0.52 -21.14 -8.54
C PHE A 101 0.18 -22.16 -9.42
N ASP A 102 -0.55 -22.86 -10.31
CA ASP A 102 0.06 -23.85 -11.20
C ASP A 102 1.08 -23.21 -12.14
N ALA A 103 0.75 -22.06 -12.73
CA ALA A 103 1.67 -21.31 -13.59
C ALA A 103 2.89 -20.81 -12.79
N ALA A 104 2.68 -20.37 -11.55
CA ALA A 104 3.75 -19.95 -10.65
C ALA A 104 4.73 -21.09 -10.32
N ILE A 105 4.21 -22.29 -10.03
CA ILE A 105 5.03 -23.47 -9.76
C ILE A 105 5.84 -23.88 -11.01
N GLU A 106 5.25 -23.78 -12.20
CA GLU A 106 5.99 -24.05 -13.46
C GLU A 106 7.09 -22.99 -13.70
N ASP A 107 6.85 -21.72 -13.39
CA ASP A 107 7.89 -20.69 -13.49
C ASP A 107 8.99 -20.91 -12.43
N ALA A 108 8.63 -21.32 -11.22
CA ALA A 108 9.60 -21.68 -10.18
C ALA A 108 10.49 -22.87 -10.61
N LYS A 109 9.93 -23.91 -11.24
CA LYS A 109 10.71 -25.02 -11.80
C LYS A 109 11.73 -24.58 -12.85
N LYS A 110 11.36 -23.61 -13.71
CA LYS A 110 12.27 -23.03 -14.71
C LYS A 110 13.43 -22.29 -14.03
N LEU A 111 13.15 -21.58 -12.93
CA LEU A 111 14.17 -20.88 -12.16
C LEU A 111 15.14 -21.86 -11.48
N ASP A 112 14.62 -22.94 -10.87
CA ASP A 112 15.45 -23.98 -10.28
C ASP A 112 16.34 -24.68 -11.33
N ALA A 113 15.78 -24.97 -12.52
CA ALA A 113 16.55 -25.51 -13.63
C ALA A 113 17.65 -24.55 -14.11
N TYR A 114 17.32 -23.25 -14.23
CA TYR A 114 18.31 -22.21 -14.57
C TYR A 114 19.45 -22.18 -13.55
N PHE A 115 19.12 -22.17 -12.24
CA PHE A 115 20.14 -22.19 -11.19
C PHE A 115 21.00 -23.47 -11.23
N ALA A 116 20.38 -24.62 -11.45
CA ALA A 116 21.09 -25.88 -11.56
C ALA A 116 22.09 -25.91 -12.71
N GLU A 117 21.73 -25.30 -13.87
CA GLU A 117 22.58 -25.22 -15.05
C GLU A 117 23.69 -24.17 -14.91
N HIS A 118 23.32 -22.94 -14.51
CA HIS A 118 24.24 -21.81 -14.52
C HIS A 118 24.99 -21.56 -13.23
N LYS A 119 24.62 -22.22 -12.11
CA LYS A 119 25.18 -22.07 -10.76
C LYS A 119 25.15 -20.62 -10.23
N LYS A 120 24.17 -19.84 -10.69
CA LYS A 120 23.92 -18.46 -10.28
C LYS A 120 22.44 -18.12 -10.39
N PRO A 121 21.93 -17.17 -9.59
CA PRO A 121 20.55 -16.69 -9.73
C PRO A 121 20.34 -15.95 -11.06
N LEU A 122 19.11 -15.93 -11.54
CA LEU A 122 18.69 -15.12 -12.70
C LEU A 122 18.81 -13.62 -12.41
N GLY A 123 18.40 -13.21 -11.21
CA GLY A 123 18.44 -11.83 -10.75
C GLY A 123 18.29 -11.75 -9.22
N PRO A 124 18.22 -10.55 -8.65
CA PRO A 124 18.18 -10.35 -7.20
C PRO A 124 16.88 -10.84 -6.54
N LEU A 125 15.83 -11.10 -7.31
CA LEU A 125 14.55 -11.64 -6.82
C LEU A 125 14.34 -13.11 -7.23
N HIS A 126 15.40 -13.83 -7.62
CA HIS A 126 15.34 -15.20 -8.09
C HIS A 126 14.61 -16.10 -7.09
N GLY A 127 13.47 -16.67 -7.52
CA GLY A 127 12.65 -17.57 -6.70
C GLY A 127 11.84 -16.89 -5.58
N LEU A 128 11.84 -15.56 -5.50
CA LEU A 128 11.01 -14.82 -4.54
C LEU A 128 9.57 -14.71 -5.06
N PRO A 129 8.56 -15.22 -4.33
CA PRO A 129 7.16 -14.97 -4.66
C PRO A 129 6.82 -13.49 -4.44
N VAL A 130 6.13 -12.88 -5.42
CA VAL A 130 5.70 -11.48 -5.37
C VAL A 130 4.22 -11.41 -5.73
N SER A 131 3.40 -10.80 -4.87
CA SER A 131 2.00 -10.52 -5.15
C SER A 131 1.82 -9.19 -5.88
N LEU A 132 0.70 -9.07 -6.59
CA LEU A 132 0.40 -7.91 -7.41
C LEU A 132 -1.04 -7.43 -7.14
N LYS A 133 -1.21 -6.13 -6.99
CA LYS A 133 -2.54 -5.51 -6.98
C LYS A 133 -3.31 -5.82 -8.28
N ASP A 134 -4.64 -6.07 -8.21
CA ASP A 134 -5.46 -6.37 -9.40
C ASP A 134 -5.61 -5.18 -10.38
N GLN A 135 -4.56 -4.47 -10.58
CA GLN A 135 -4.42 -3.37 -11.52
C GLN A 135 -3.35 -3.69 -12.56
N PHE A 136 -2.44 -4.62 -12.23
CA PHE A 136 -1.37 -5.01 -13.13
C PHE A 136 -1.84 -6.11 -14.08
N HIS A 137 -1.64 -5.90 -15.37
CA HIS A 137 -1.87 -6.93 -16.38
C HIS A 137 -0.76 -7.97 -16.31
N VAL A 138 -1.17 -9.23 -16.20
CA VAL A 138 -0.29 -10.40 -16.27
C VAL A 138 -0.81 -11.27 -17.42
N LYS A 139 0.08 -11.73 -18.29
CA LYS A 139 -0.28 -12.59 -19.41
C LYS A 139 -1.06 -13.82 -18.95
N ASP A 140 -2.11 -14.16 -19.67
CA ASP A 140 -3.05 -15.26 -19.39
C ASP A 140 -3.85 -15.12 -18.08
N VAL A 141 -3.76 -13.96 -17.39
CA VAL A 141 -4.51 -13.66 -16.16
C VAL A 141 -5.44 -12.47 -16.38
N GLU A 142 -6.66 -12.55 -15.90
CA GLU A 142 -7.63 -11.45 -15.98
C GLU A 142 -7.21 -10.24 -15.15
N THR A 143 -7.69 -9.05 -15.57
CA THR A 143 -7.61 -7.81 -14.80
C THR A 143 -8.97 -7.17 -14.80
N THR A 144 -9.66 -7.17 -13.66
CA THR A 144 -11.02 -6.63 -13.53
C THR A 144 -11.05 -5.27 -12.84
N MET A 145 -10.05 -4.93 -12.05
CA MET A 145 -10.00 -3.72 -11.24
C MET A 145 -11.27 -3.52 -10.39
N GLY A 146 -11.93 -4.65 -10.03
CA GLY A 146 -13.17 -4.69 -9.25
C GLY A 146 -14.44 -4.41 -10.03
N TYR A 147 -14.39 -4.16 -11.33
CA TYR A 147 -15.57 -3.97 -12.18
C TYR A 147 -16.08 -5.30 -12.75
N VAL A 148 -17.35 -5.61 -12.53
CA VAL A 148 -18.00 -6.81 -13.12
C VAL A 148 -18.03 -6.72 -14.65
N GLY A 149 -18.21 -5.51 -15.20
CA GLY A 149 -18.20 -5.25 -16.64
C GLY A 149 -16.87 -5.53 -17.35
N TRP A 150 -15.77 -5.72 -16.60
CA TRP A 150 -14.46 -6.05 -17.16
C TRP A 150 -14.21 -7.56 -17.25
N ILE A 151 -14.99 -8.38 -16.59
CA ILE A 151 -14.86 -9.84 -16.65
C ILE A 151 -14.99 -10.32 -18.11
N GLY A 152 -14.01 -11.10 -18.58
CA GLY A 152 -13.96 -11.61 -19.94
C GLY A 152 -13.58 -10.58 -21.02
N THR A 153 -13.06 -9.39 -20.62
CA THR A 153 -12.71 -8.29 -21.54
C THR A 153 -11.27 -7.81 -21.29
N PHE A 154 -10.80 -6.85 -22.07
CA PHE A 154 -9.64 -6.02 -21.72
C PHE A 154 -10.16 -4.62 -21.38
N GLN A 155 -10.17 -4.28 -20.08
CA GLN A 155 -10.65 -2.99 -19.57
C GLN A 155 -12.04 -2.59 -20.12
N GLY A 156 -12.98 -3.55 -20.15
CA GLY A 156 -14.36 -3.36 -20.65
C GLY A 156 -14.53 -3.58 -22.16
N ILE A 157 -13.47 -3.75 -22.94
CA ILE A 157 -13.53 -3.95 -24.40
C ILE A 157 -13.45 -5.45 -24.74
N LYS A 158 -14.55 -6.02 -25.27
CA LYS A 158 -14.69 -7.47 -25.51
C LYS A 158 -13.74 -8.04 -26.57
N ALA A 159 -13.47 -7.31 -27.64
CA ALA A 159 -12.70 -7.79 -28.80
C ALA A 159 -11.30 -7.18 -28.87
N ASP A 160 -10.75 -6.71 -27.76
CA ASP A 160 -9.40 -6.13 -27.73
C ASP A 160 -8.35 -7.24 -27.87
N ALA A 161 -7.43 -7.06 -28.82
CA ALA A 161 -6.35 -8.01 -29.10
C ALA A 161 -5.32 -8.15 -27.97
N ARG A 162 -5.29 -7.21 -27.03
CA ARG A 162 -4.41 -7.25 -25.85
C ARG A 162 -4.87 -8.24 -24.79
N ARG A 163 -6.13 -8.65 -24.81
CA ARG A 163 -6.67 -9.57 -23.82
C ARG A 163 -5.86 -10.87 -23.75
N GLY A 164 -5.38 -11.21 -22.57
CA GLY A 164 -4.62 -12.43 -22.28
C GLY A 164 -3.17 -12.43 -22.77
N VAL A 165 -2.72 -11.39 -23.51
CA VAL A 165 -1.34 -11.34 -24.03
C VAL A 165 -0.54 -10.15 -23.51
N PHE A 166 -1.21 -9.10 -23.06
CA PHE A 166 -0.58 -7.87 -22.59
C PHE A 166 -0.06 -8.03 -21.16
N GLU A 167 1.12 -7.49 -20.89
CA GLU A 167 1.70 -7.37 -19.56
C GLU A 167 2.05 -5.92 -19.24
N SER A 168 1.85 -5.49 -17.99
CA SER A 168 2.35 -4.22 -17.50
C SER A 168 3.88 -4.24 -17.42
N GLU A 169 4.52 -3.09 -17.58
CA GLU A 169 5.99 -3.01 -17.60
C GLU A 169 6.61 -3.54 -16.29
N LEU A 170 6.04 -3.20 -15.13
CA LEU A 170 6.49 -3.76 -13.85
C LEU A 170 6.48 -5.30 -13.85
N VAL A 171 5.47 -5.93 -14.45
CA VAL A 171 5.35 -7.40 -14.53
C VAL A 171 6.51 -8.00 -15.33
N ARG A 172 6.83 -7.39 -16.49
CA ARG A 172 7.96 -7.77 -17.32
C ARG A 172 9.29 -7.68 -16.54
N GLU A 173 9.50 -6.59 -15.82
CA GLU A 173 10.71 -6.37 -15.02
C GLU A 173 10.84 -7.36 -13.87
N LEU A 174 9.76 -7.62 -13.12
CA LEU A 174 9.77 -8.59 -12.02
C LEU A 174 10.13 -10.00 -12.51
N ARG A 175 9.59 -10.42 -13.69
CA ARG A 175 9.97 -11.70 -14.30
C ARG A 175 11.45 -11.71 -14.68
N ALA A 176 11.96 -10.64 -15.26
CA ALA A 176 13.38 -10.52 -15.63
C ALA A 176 14.31 -10.55 -14.40
N LEU A 177 13.85 -10.10 -13.25
CA LEU A 177 14.54 -10.16 -11.97
C LEU A 177 14.49 -11.55 -11.31
N GLY A 178 13.73 -12.49 -11.86
CA GLY A 178 13.55 -13.84 -11.34
C GLY A 178 12.48 -13.96 -10.25
N ALA A 179 11.60 -12.97 -10.10
CA ALA A 179 10.45 -13.08 -9.20
C ALA A 179 9.41 -14.09 -9.72
N VAL A 180 8.74 -14.79 -8.81
CA VAL A 180 7.63 -15.69 -9.11
C VAL A 180 6.31 -14.98 -8.83
N LEU A 181 5.52 -14.73 -9.87
CA LEU A 181 4.18 -14.14 -9.75
C LEU A 181 3.15 -15.26 -9.62
N TYR A 182 2.25 -15.18 -8.65
CA TYR A 182 1.36 -16.32 -8.30
C TYR A 182 -0.08 -15.92 -8.00
N CYS A 183 -0.35 -14.66 -7.70
CA CYS A 183 -1.70 -14.16 -7.42
C CYS A 183 -1.83 -12.66 -7.69
N LYS A 184 -3.06 -12.23 -7.89
CA LYS A 184 -3.43 -10.81 -7.86
C LYS A 184 -4.40 -10.54 -6.71
N THR A 185 -4.24 -9.41 -6.05
CA THR A 185 -4.92 -9.10 -4.79
C THR A 185 -6.11 -8.17 -4.98
N SER A 186 -7.06 -8.24 -4.05
CA SER A 186 -8.32 -7.51 -4.12
C SER A 186 -8.13 -5.99 -4.00
N VAL A 187 -9.03 -5.28 -4.68
CA VAL A 187 -9.09 -3.82 -4.75
C VAL A 187 -10.54 -3.34 -4.62
N PRO A 188 -10.81 -2.12 -4.18
CA PRO A 188 -12.12 -1.53 -4.37
C PRO A 188 -12.38 -1.26 -5.86
N ALA A 189 -13.61 -1.41 -6.31
CA ALA A 189 -13.99 -0.93 -7.63
C ALA A 189 -13.60 0.56 -7.76
N THR A 190 -13.11 0.99 -8.93
CA THR A 190 -12.60 2.34 -9.20
C THR A 190 -11.23 2.68 -8.63
N LEU A 191 -10.71 1.94 -7.66
CA LEU A 191 -9.53 2.25 -6.83
C LEU A 191 -9.67 3.51 -5.95
N MET A 192 -10.82 4.18 -5.97
CA MET A 192 -11.07 5.44 -5.23
C MET A 192 -11.85 5.16 -3.95
N CYS A 193 -11.22 4.43 -3.02
CA CYS A 193 -11.77 4.12 -1.72
C CYS A 193 -10.66 3.81 -0.71
N GLY A 194 -10.82 4.25 0.53
CA GLY A 194 -9.93 3.88 1.64
C GLY A 194 -10.24 2.53 2.29
N GLU A 195 -11.23 1.80 1.76
CA GLU A 195 -11.62 0.44 2.13
C GLU A 195 -11.59 -0.44 0.87
N THR A 196 -11.42 -1.75 1.02
CA THR A 196 -11.40 -2.66 -0.14
C THR A 196 -12.71 -3.42 -0.28
N VAL A 197 -13.52 -2.97 -1.23
CA VAL A 197 -14.87 -3.48 -1.49
C VAL A 197 -15.20 -3.40 -2.98
N ASN A 198 -15.76 -4.49 -3.54
CA ASN A 198 -16.28 -4.56 -4.89
C ASN A 198 -17.34 -5.64 -5.01
N ASN A 199 -18.06 -5.68 -6.12
CA ASN A 199 -19.16 -6.65 -6.32
C ASN A 199 -18.67 -8.07 -6.66
N ILE A 200 -17.38 -8.25 -7.02
CA ILE A 200 -16.80 -9.56 -7.36
C ILE A 200 -16.38 -10.30 -6.09
N ILE A 201 -15.44 -9.73 -5.33
CA ILE A 201 -14.82 -10.36 -4.15
C ILE A 201 -15.60 -10.04 -2.86
N THR A 202 -16.47 -9.05 -2.90
CA THR A 202 -17.23 -8.47 -1.78
C THR A 202 -16.35 -7.56 -0.91
N TYR A 203 -16.06 -7.93 0.32
CA TYR A 203 -15.30 -7.09 1.26
C TYR A 203 -14.05 -7.82 1.75
N THR A 204 -12.90 -7.16 1.70
CA THR A 204 -11.65 -7.67 2.28
C THR A 204 -11.47 -7.12 3.68
N THR A 205 -11.45 -8.00 4.68
CA THR A 205 -11.31 -7.61 6.09
C THR A 205 -9.84 -7.54 6.52
N ASN A 206 -9.59 -6.81 7.60
CA ASN A 206 -8.28 -6.75 8.23
C ASN A 206 -7.96 -8.09 8.94
N PRO A 207 -6.85 -8.75 8.66
CA PRO A 207 -6.56 -10.07 9.25
C PRO A 207 -6.23 -10.02 10.74
N LYS A 208 -5.74 -8.89 11.25
CA LYS A 208 -5.45 -8.69 12.67
C LYS A 208 -6.72 -8.44 13.48
N ASN A 209 -7.73 -7.84 12.84
CA ASN A 209 -9.05 -7.66 13.42
C ASN A 209 -10.12 -7.67 12.33
N ARG A 210 -10.75 -8.82 12.10
CA ARG A 210 -11.73 -9.04 11.02
C ARG A 210 -13.03 -8.23 11.14
N LEU A 211 -13.21 -7.49 12.23
CA LEU A 211 -14.29 -6.49 12.35
C LEU A 211 -13.97 -5.18 11.63
N LEU A 212 -12.73 -4.99 11.18
CA LEU A 212 -12.22 -3.76 10.60
C LEU A 212 -11.83 -3.95 9.13
N ALA A 213 -11.71 -2.82 8.43
CA ALA A 213 -11.22 -2.74 7.07
C ALA A 213 -9.70 -2.99 7.00
N CYS A 214 -9.25 -3.62 5.92
CA CYS A 214 -7.81 -3.76 5.61
C CYS A 214 -7.20 -2.49 4.97
N GLY A 215 -7.99 -1.43 4.81
CA GLY A 215 -7.59 -0.24 4.06
C GLY A 215 -7.83 -0.38 2.55
N GLY A 216 -7.39 0.62 1.80
CA GLY A 216 -7.57 0.68 0.33
C GLY A 216 -6.69 1.78 -0.31
N SER A 217 -6.51 1.67 -1.61
CA SER A 217 -7.08 0.70 -2.54
C SER A 217 -6.22 -0.56 -2.75
N SER A 218 -4.99 -0.66 -2.23
CA SER A 218 -4.17 -1.89 -2.24
C SER A 218 -4.45 -2.77 -1.00
N GLY A 219 -5.73 -2.89 -0.60
CA GLY A 219 -6.08 -3.56 0.65
C GLY A 219 -5.84 -5.07 0.62
N GLY A 220 -6.03 -5.71 -0.53
CA GLY A 220 -5.69 -7.11 -0.70
C GLY A 220 -4.20 -7.40 -0.51
N GLU A 221 -3.30 -6.51 -0.99
CA GLU A 221 -1.86 -6.59 -0.71
C GLU A 221 -1.59 -6.48 0.80
N GLY A 222 -2.18 -5.46 1.45
CA GLY A 222 -2.04 -5.28 2.90
C GLY A 222 -2.47 -6.50 3.70
N ALA A 223 -3.65 -7.05 3.40
CA ALA A 223 -4.18 -8.22 4.09
C ALA A 223 -3.36 -9.49 3.84
N LEU A 224 -2.96 -9.74 2.59
CA LEU A 224 -2.17 -10.91 2.21
C LEU A 224 -0.79 -10.91 2.88
N ILE A 225 -0.07 -9.78 2.83
CA ILE A 225 1.27 -9.66 3.42
C ILE A 225 1.21 -9.75 4.95
N ALA A 226 0.19 -9.19 5.59
CA ALA A 226 0.01 -9.30 7.04
C ALA A 226 -0.26 -10.75 7.49
N LEU A 227 -0.90 -11.57 6.65
CA LEU A 227 -1.06 -13.01 6.87
C LEU A 227 0.18 -13.83 6.47
N LYS A 228 1.25 -13.16 6.03
CA LYS A 228 2.45 -13.84 5.50
C LYS A 228 2.14 -14.74 4.29
N GLY A 229 1.03 -14.48 3.61
CA GLY A 229 0.68 -15.13 2.34
C GLY A 229 1.46 -14.57 1.15
N SER A 230 2.17 -13.44 1.34
CA SER A 230 3.19 -12.89 0.45
C SER A 230 4.33 -12.28 1.27
N PRO A 231 5.59 -12.43 0.86
CA PRO A 231 6.71 -11.78 1.53
C PRO A 231 6.81 -10.28 1.20
N GLY A 232 6.23 -9.88 0.08
CA GLY A 232 6.13 -8.51 -0.41
C GLY A 232 5.40 -8.44 -1.74
N GLY A 233 4.87 -7.28 -2.07
CA GLY A 233 4.12 -7.08 -3.30
C GLY A 233 4.03 -5.62 -3.69
N PHE A 234 3.37 -5.34 -4.81
CA PHE A 234 3.27 -4.01 -5.37
C PHE A 234 1.83 -3.53 -5.44
N GLY A 235 1.63 -2.33 -4.92
CA GLY A 235 0.38 -1.57 -5.04
C GLY A 235 0.58 -0.26 -5.79
N THR A 236 -0.47 0.57 -5.80
CA THR A 236 -0.44 1.91 -6.40
C THR A 236 -0.97 2.94 -5.42
N ASP A 237 -0.54 4.20 -5.57
CA ASP A 237 -0.88 5.27 -4.64
C ASP A 237 -1.11 6.60 -5.38
N ILE A 238 -2.37 7.02 -5.47
CA ILE A 238 -2.76 8.33 -5.99
C ILE A 238 -3.24 9.27 -4.87
N GLY A 239 -3.64 8.70 -3.72
CA GLY A 239 -4.16 9.44 -2.57
C GLY A 239 -3.84 8.81 -1.22
N GLY A 240 -3.03 7.73 -1.19
CA GLY A 240 -2.69 6.97 0.01
C GLY A 240 -2.80 5.45 -0.15
N SER A 241 -3.08 4.98 -1.35
CA SER A 241 -3.51 3.60 -1.61
C SER A 241 -2.44 2.51 -1.45
N VAL A 242 -1.16 2.84 -1.19
CA VAL A 242 -0.12 1.95 -0.64
C VAL A 242 -0.01 2.14 0.87
N ARG A 243 0.01 3.39 1.32
CA ARG A 243 0.30 3.78 2.70
C ARG A 243 -0.83 3.42 3.66
N ILE A 244 -2.09 3.66 3.28
CA ILE A 244 -3.26 3.33 4.11
C ILE A 244 -3.34 1.83 4.40
N PRO A 245 -3.35 0.92 3.40
CA PRO A 245 -3.39 -0.51 3.69
C PRO A 245 -2.13 -1.01 4.41
N ALA A 246 -0.94 -0.41 4.18
CA ALA A 246 0.25 -0.78 4.93
C ALA A 246 0.10 -0.49 6.43
N VAL A 247 -0.31 0.72 6.83
CA VAL A 247 -0.47 1.05 8.26
C VAL A 247 -1.63 0.30 8.92
N PHE A 248 -2.74 0.07 8.20
CA PHE A 248 -3.88 -0.67 8.75
C PHE A 248 -3.56 -2.14 9.03
N ASN A 249 -2.58 -2.70 8.32
CA ASN A 249 -2.18 -4.09 8.46
C ASN A 249 -0.83 -4.28 9.19
N GLY A 250 -0.26 -3.21 9.76
CA GLY A 250 0.99 -3.29 10.52
C GLY A 250 2.22 -3.57 9.65
N LEU A 251 2.27 -3.01 8.45
CA LEU A 251 3.30 -3.22 7.44
C LEU A 251 4.09 -1.96 7.14
N PHE A 252 5.19 -2.14 6.44
CA PHE A 252 5.93 -1.08 5.77
C PHE A 252 5.39 -0.88 4.35
N GLY A 253 5.35 0.37 3.90
CA GLY A 253 4.95 0.71 2.53
C GLY A 253 5.59 2.04 2.12
N ILE A 254 5.93 2.17 0.84
CA ILE A 254 6.46 3.41 0.31
C ILE A 254 5.61 3.93 -0.84
N ARG A 255 5.25 5.20 -0.77
CA ARG A 255 4.82 6.03 -1.90
C ARG A 255 6.05 6.77 -2.42
N PRO A 256 6.69 6.33 -3.51
CA PRO A 256 7.78 7.08 -4.12
C PRO A 256 7.26 8.31 -4.86
N SER A 257 8.14 9.23 -5.22
CA SER A 257 7.82 10.31 -6.13
C SER A 257 7.42 9.78 -7.51
N SER A 258 6.61 10.52 -8.25
CA SER A 258 6.24 10.15 -9.62
C SER A 258 7.48 10.04 -10.51
N GLY A 259 7.47 9.06 -11.41
CA GLY A 259 8.56 8.79 -12.33
C GLY A 259 9.74 8.01 -11.73
N ARG A 260 9.57 7.30 -10.60
CA ARG A 260 10.62 6.42 -10.05
C ARG A 260 10.39 4.94 -10.44
N ILE A 261 9.19 4.45 -10.38
CA ILE A 261 8.81 3.07 -10.72
C ILE A 261 7.93 3.12 -11.97
N PRO A 262 8.07 2.17 -12.93
CA PRO A 262 7.30 2.20 -14.15
C PRO A 262 5.81 1.99 -13.88
N TYR A 263 4.97 2.83 -14.48
CA TYR A 263 3.51 2.77 -14.38
C TYR A 263 2.85 2.28 -15.68
N GLU A 264 3.63 2.17 -16.76
CA GLU A 264 3.16 1.79 -18.09
C GLU A 264 2.39 0.48 -18.07
N GLY A 265 1.20 0.50 -18.67
CA GLY A 265 0.32 -0.66 -18.76
C GLY A 265 -0.41 -1.03 -17.49
N ALA A 266 -0.38 -0.23 -16.42
CA ALA A 266 -1.27 -0.43 -15.28
C ALA A 266 -2.69 0.06 -15.62
N ALA A 267 -3.72 -0.72 -15.31
CA ALA A 267 -5.10 -0.32 -15.52
C ALA A 267 -5.50 0.84 -14.58
N ASN A 268 -6.30 1.78 -15.07
CA ASN A 268 -6.68 2.97 -14.31
C ASN A 268 -8.14 3.37 -14.57
N SER A 269 -8.74 4.06 -13.60
CA SER A 269 -9.87 4.93 -13.86
C SER A 269 -9.37 6.33 -14.22
N MET A 270 -10.06 7.03 -15.11
CA MET A 270 -9.68 8.36 -15.60
C MET A 270 -8.21 8.39 -16.10
N ASP A 271 -7.84 7.37 -16.90
CA ASP A 271 -6.51 7.26 -17.47
C ASP A 271 -6.18 8.49 -18.33
N GLY A 272 -4.92 8.93 -18.28
CA GLY A 272 -4.46 10.14 -18.97
C GLY A 272 -4.59 11.44 -18.16
N GLN A 273 -5.21 11.45 -16.96
CA GLN A 273 -5.12 12.63 -16.10
C GLN A 273 -3.68 12.76 -15.55
N ASN A 274 -3.11 13.94 -15.60
CA ASN A 274 -1.73 14.24 -15.19
C ASN A 274 -1.61 15.33 -14.12
N THR A 275 -2.71 15.75 -13.54
CA THR A 275 -2.73 16.77 -12.46
C THR A 275 -2.14 16.19 -11.17
N ILE A 276 -2.52 14.97 -10.76
CA ILE A 276 -1.89 14.22 -9.68
C ILE A 276 -1.62 12.81 -10.21
N LEU A 277 -0.35 12.48 -10.39
CA LEU A 277 0.03 11.17 -10.91
C LEU A 277 -0.10 10.09 -9.85
N SER A 278 -0.69 8.96 -10.22
CA SER A 278 -0.59 7.72 -9.45
C SER A 278 0.83 7.16 -9.58
N VAL A 279 1.30 6.50 -8.54
CA VAL A 279 2.62 5.87 -8.51
C VAL A 279 2.51 4.43 -8.05
N ILE A 280 3.45 3.60 -8.46
CA ILE A 280 3.62 2.26 -7.93
C ILE A 280 4.54 2.31 -6.72
N GLY A 281 4.21 1.53 -5.69
CA GLY A 281 5.07 1.37 -4.53
C GLY A 281 4.95 -0.03 -3.91
N PRO A 282 6.06 -0.59 -3.40
CA PRO A 282 6.02 -1.86 -2.69
C PRO A 282 5.43 -1.74 -1.28
N LEU A 283 4.84 -2.86 -0.82
CA LEU A 283 4.48 -3.15 0.56
C LEU A 283 5.25 -4.39 1.01
N ALA A 284 5.72 -4.41 2.26
CA ALA A 284 6.46 -5.55 2.81
C ALA A 284 6.43 -5.56 4.35
N GLY A 285 6.91 -6.65 4.95
CA GLY A 285 7.00 -6.81 6.40
C GLY A 285 8.18 -6.07 7.07
N SER A 286 9.12 -5.50 6.29
CA SER A 286 10.29 -4.81 6.83
C SER A 286 10.80 -3.71 5.89
N ALA A 287 11.53 -2.73 6.45
CA ALA A 287 12.15 -1.64 5.68
C ALA A 287 13.18 -2.17 4.67
N ARG A 288 14.01 -3.17 5.06
CA ARG A 288 15.01 -3.77 4.17
C ARG A 288 14.37 -4.51 2.98
N SER A 289 13.19 -5.09 3.18
CA SER A 289 12.42 -5.72 2.10
C SER A 289 11.84 -4.69 1.13
N LEU A 290 11.35 -3.53 1.62
CA LEU A 290 10.97 -2.43 0.73
C LEU A 290 12.14 -1.97 -0.12
N GLN A 291 13.31 -1.80 0.51
CA GLN A 291 14.53 -1.37 -0.19
C GLN A 291 14.97 -2.38 -1.24
N LEU A 292 14.93 -3.68 -0.94
CA LEU A 292 15.21 -4.75 -1.90
C LEU A 292 14.32 -4.65 -3.13
N LEU A 293 13.00 -4.63 -2.93
CA LEU A 293 12.02 -4.60 -4.02
C LEU A 293 12.16 -3.34 -4.88
N PHE A 294 12.31 -2.18 -4.25
CA PHE A 294 12.46 -0.90 -4.95
C PHE A 294 13.75 -0.85 -5.77
N LYS A 295 14.87 -1.23 -5.15
CA LYS A 295 16.19 -1.24 -5.78
C LYS A 295 16.28 -2.26 -6.93
N ALA A 296 15.64 -3.42 -6.78
CA ALA A 296 15.58 -4.44 -7.82
C ALA A 296 14.89 -3.91 -9.09
N VAL A 297 13.72 -3.27 -8.96
CA VAL A 297 13.01 -2.69 -10.11
C VAL A 297 13.87 -1.62 -10.80
N LEU A 298 14.47 -0.70 -10.04
CA LEU A 298 15.34 0.33 -10.64
C LEU A 298 16.56 -0.25 -11.38
N SER A 299 17.03 -1.46 -11.02
CA SER A 299 18.13 -2.12 -11.72
C SER A 299 17.78 -2.56 -13.14
N GLN A 300 16.47 -2.63 -13.49
CA GLN A 300 15.99 -2.92 -14.83
C GLN A 300 15.97 -1.70 -15.75
N GLN A 301 16.35 -0.52 -15.26
CA GLN A 301 16.38 0.73 -16.04
C GLN A 301 15.01 1.08 -16.65
N PRO A 302 13.93 1.19 -15.81
CA PRO A 302 12.56 1.38 -16.28
C PRO A 302 12.36 2.60 -17.19
N TRP A 303 13.23 3.59 -17.13
CA TRP A 303 13.21 4.76 -18.02
C TRP A 303 13.47 4.43 -19.50
N LEU A 304 13.93 3.23 -19.83
CA LEU A 304 14.07 2.76 -21.20
C LEU A 304 12.75 2.24 -21.80
N TYR A 305 11.75 1.98 -20.97
CA TYR A 305 10.52 1.30 -21.36
C TYR A 305 9.24 2.06 -20.99
N ASP A 306 9.29 2.95 -19.99
CA ASP A 306 8.18 3.81 -19.60
C ASP A 306 8.58 5.29 -19.79
N PRO A 307 7.93 6.02 -20.72
CA PRO A 307 8.29 7.41 -21.04
C PRO A 307 8.05 8.38 -19.87
N LEU A 308 7.32 7.99 -18.82
CA LEU A 308 7.08 8.82 -17.65
C LEU A 308 8.11 8.60 -16.55
N VAL A 309 8.97 7.59 -16.67
CA VAL A 309 10.03 7.32 -15.69
C VAL A 309 11.25 8.20 -15.93
N LEU A 310 11.73 8.81 -14.86
CA LEU A 310 12.94 9.61 -14.86
C LEU A 310 14.18 8.72 -14.88
N GLU A 311 15.21 9.07 -15.66
CA GLU A 311 16.50 8.40 -15.63
C GLU A 311 17.25 8.70 -14.33
N VAL A 312 16.75 8.12 -13.23
CA VAL A 312 17.32 8.25 -11.89
C VAL A 312 17.49 6.86 -11.30
N PRO A 313 18.66 6.24 -11.45
CA PRO A 313 18.96 4.95 -10.86
C PRO A 313 18.94 5.03 -9.33
N TRP A 314 19.11 3.90 -8.64
CA TRP A 314 19.32 3.89 -7.20
C TRP A 314 20.60 4.68 -6.86
N ARG A 315 20.45 5.71 -6.03
CA ARG A 315 21.56 6.60 -5.63
C ARG A 315 22.24 6.07 -4.38
N SER A 316 23.23 5.20 -4.60
CA SER A 316 23.99 4.57 -3.51
C SER A 316 24.78 5.57 -2.68
N ASP A 317 25.18 6.69 -3.25
CA ASP A 317 25.81 7.82 -2.55
C ASP A 317 24.86 8.43 -1.51
N ILE A 318 23.62 8.74 -1.88
CA ILE A 318 22.59 9.27 -0.96
C ILE A 318 22.26 8.27 0.15
N GLU A 319 22.16 6.98 -0.19
CA GLU A 319 21.97 5.93 0.82
C GLU A 319 23.13 5.92 1.82
N GLN A 320 24.39 5.89 1.34
CA GLN A 320 25.59 5.84 2.18
C GLN A 320 25.74 7.11 3.03
N GLU A 321 25.55 8.29 2.45
CA GLU A 321 25.56 9.57 3.17
C GLU A 321 24.53 9.59 4.30
N THR A 322 23.32 9.06 4.04
CA THR A 322 22.28 9.01 5.06
C THR A 322 22.61 8.00 6.15
N ARG A 323 23.14 6.81 5.82
CA ARG A 323 23.62 5.84 6.82
C ARG A 323 24.74 6.41 7.67
N ALA A 324 25.73 7.08 7.05
CA ALA A 324 26.80 7.75 7.77
C ALA A 324 26.27 8.87 8.70
N LEU A 325 25.25 9.62 8.26
CA LEU A 325 24.59 10.64 9.08
C LEU A 325 23.89 10.01 10.29
N VAL A 326 23.19 8.88 10.12
CA VAL A 326 22.58 8.11 11.20
C VAL A 326 23.64 7.60 12.19
N GLU A 327 24.74 7.03 11.72
CA GLU A 327 25.85 6.57 12.56
C GLU A 327 26.50 7.72 13.34
N GLN A 328 26.71 8.87 12.70
CA GLN A 328 27.23 10.06 13.36
C GLN A 328 26.26 10.58 14.43
N SER A 329 24.97 10.50 14.19
CA SER A 329 23.95 10.95 15.13
C SER A 329 23.92 10.14 16.43
N ALA A 330 24.40 8.91 16.43
CA ALA A 330 24.58 8.12 17.65
C ALA A 330 25.62 8.72 18.62
N LYS A 331 26.58 9.50 18.09
CA LYS A 331 27.62 10.20 18.88
C LYS A 331 27.28 11.69 19.09
N ASP A 332 26.63 12.30 18.14
CA ASP A 332 26.18 13.70 18.14
C ASP A 332 24.76 13.80 17.62
N PRO A 333 23.75 13.67 18.52
CA PRO A 333 22.35 13.68 18.12
C PRO A 333 21.89 14.96 17.41
N SER A 334 22.63 16.06 17.54
CA SER A 334 22.36 17.33 16.85
C SER A 334 22.51 17.24 15.33
N LYS A 335 23.04 16.14 14.79
CA LYS A 335 23.20 15.92 13.34
C LYS A 335 21.88 15.65 12.62
N LEU A 336 20.87 15.13 13.29
CA LEU A 336 19.56 14.86 12.72
C LEU A 336 18.47 15.72 13.38
N ALA A 337 17.57 16.24 12.56
CA ALA A 337 16.40 16.99 13.00
C ALA A 337 15.13 16.47 12.33
N PHE A 338 14.11 16.22 13.14
CA PHE A 338 12.81 15.76 12.71
C PHE A 338 11.73 16.78 13.03
N ALA A 339 10.60 16.69 12.31
CA ALA A 339 9.40 17.42 12.69
C ALA A 339 8.24 16.46 12.93
N ILE A 340 7.31 16.85 13.77
CA ILE A 340 6.08 16.10 14.06
C ILE A 340 4.86 16.95 13.70
N MET A 341 4.01 16.42 12.83
CA MET A 341 2.68 16.95 12.55
C MET A 341 1.65 16.09 13.29
N LYS A 342 1.08 16.59 14.35
CA LYS A 342 0.14 15.83 15.18
C LYS A 342 -1.23 15.67 14.53
N HIS A 343 -1.65 16.65 13.73
CA HIS A 343 -2.90 16.61 12.95
C HIS A 343 -2.84 17.58 11.77
N ASP A 344 -3.73 17.39 10.81
CA ASP A 344 -3.80 18.21 9.58
C ASP A 344 -4.70 19.47 9.69
N GLY A 345 -5.26 19.72 10.88
CA GLY A 345 -6.18 20.84 11.14
C GLY A 345 -7.61 20.59 10.65
N ILE A 346 -7.94 19.38 10.18
CA ILE A 346 -9.26 19.01 9.66
C ILE A 346 -9.88 17.90 10.50
N VAL A 347 -9.14 16.82 10.75
CA VAL A 347 -9.57 15.67 11.55
C VAL A 347 -8.46 15.31 12.53
N LEU A 348 -8.78 15.21 13.81
CA LEU A 348 -7.83 14.74 14.83
C LEU A 348 -7.70 13.20 14.75
N PRO A 349 -6.50 12.65 14.94
CA PRO A 349 -6.32 11.21 14.96
C PRO A 349 -7.02 10.56 16.17
N HIS A 350 -7.47 9.33 15.99
CA HIS A 350 -7.97 8.47 17.06
C HIS A 350 -6.86 8.23 18.12
N PRO A 351 -7.23 7.90 19.38
CA PRO A 351 -6.26 7.72 20.45
C PRO A 351 -5.07 6.81 20.13
N PRO A 352 -5.21 5.62 19.49
CA PRO A 352 -4.06 4.79 19.20
C PRO A 352 -3.08 5.44 18.21
N ILE A 353 -3.56 6.25 17.26
CA ILE A 353 -2.69 6.95 16.30
C ILE A 353 -1.98 8.14 16.99
N ALA A 354 -2.68 8.89 17.83
CA ALA A 354 -2.08 9.95 18.64
C ALA A 354 -0.97 9.37 19.53
N ARG A 355 -1.23 8.25 20.21
CA ARG A 355 -0.24 7.55 21.04
C ARG A 355 0.93 7.03 20.22
N ALA A 356 0.70 6.50 19.02
CA ALA A 356 1.78 6.07 18.14
C ALA A 356 2.73 7.24 17.79
N LEU A 357 2.20 8.42 17.48
CA LEU A 357 3.02 9.62 17.25
C LEU A 357 3.79 10.05 18.50
N ASP A 358 3.15 10.03 19.67
CA ASP A 358 3.80 10.37 20.93
C ASP A 358 4.95 9.39 21.26
N ILE A 359 4.78 8.09 21.01
CA ILE A 359 5.85 7.08 21.16
C ILE A 359 7.05 7.44 20.28
N VAL A 360 6.82 7.76 18.99
CA VAL A 360 7.90 8.12 18.07
C VAL A 360 8.56 9.44 18.49
N GLU A 361 7.77 10.46 18.83
CA GLU A 361 8.30 11.76 19.30
C GLU A 361 9.20 11.59 20.53
N GLN A 362 8.72 10.86 21.55
CA GLN A 362 9.47 10.60 22.77
C GLN A 362 10.74 9.78 22.49
N THR A 363 10.66 8.81 21.59
CA THR A 363 11.83 8.00 21.19
C THR A 363 12.90 8.87 20.54
N LEU A 364 12.55 9.74 19.59
CA LEU A 364 13.48 10.65 18.94
C LEU A 364 14.10 11.64 19.94
N LYS A 365 13.30 12.21 20.86
CA LYS A 365 13.79 13.10 21.91
C LYS A 365 14.72 12.38 22.89
N ARG A 366 14.43 11.14 23.26
CA ARG A 366 15.29 10.32 24.14
C ARG A 366 16.62 9.99 23.48
N LEU A 367 16.65 9.80 22.16
CA LEU A 367 17.87 9.67 21.36
C LEU A 367 18.64 11.00 21.26
N GLY A 368 18.08 12.11 21.74
CA GLY A 368 18.69 13.44 21.75
C GLY A 368 18.50 14.23 20.45
N HIS A 369 17.71 13.74 19.49
CA HIS A 369 17.47 14.47 18.26
C HIS A 369 16.66 15.74 18.50
N LYS A 370 16.89 16.74 17.65
CA LYS A 370 16.01 17.91 17.57
C LYS A 370 14.67 17.50 16.95
N VAL A 371 13.60 17.72 17.70
CA VAL A 371 12.22 17.50 17.22
C VAL A 371 11.47 18.83 17.30
N ILE A 372 10.96 19.32 16.19
CA ILE A 372 10.16 20.54 16.10
C ILE A 372 8.71 20.22 15.75
N GLU A 373 7.81 21.12 16.06
CA GLU A 373 6.42 21.05 15.60
C GLU A 373 6.34 21.40 14.11
N TRP A 374 5.53 20.67 13.37
CA TRP A 374 5.30 20.91 11.94
C TRP A 374 3.99 21.64 11.72
N ASN A 375 4.07 22.92 11.36
CA ASN A 375 2.93 23.82 11.12
C ASN A 375 2.93 24.33 9.67
N PRO A 376 2.58 23.47 8.70
CA PRO A 376 2.68 23.78 7.27
C PRO A 376 1.54 24.68 6.79
N PRO A 377 1.59 25.17 5.52
CA PRO A 377 0.42 25.74 4.86
C PRO A 377 -0.80 24.83 4.96
N SER A 378 -1.99 25.46 5.00
CA SER A 378 -3.27 24.78 5.30
C SER A 378 -3.50 23.50 4.48
N HIS A 379 -3.65 22.36 5.15
CA HIS A 379 -4.00 21.09 4.53
C HIS A 379 -5.45 21.07 4.00
N ALA A 380 -6.34 21.93 4.49
CA ALA A 380 -7.67 22.09 3.89
C ALA A 380 -7.56 22.58 2.42
N THR A 381 -6.58 23.44 2.12
CA THR A 381 -6.28 23.84 0.73
C THR A 381 -5.77 22.66 -0.08
N ALA A 382 -4.87 21.84 0.47
CA ALA A 382 -4.37 20.64 -0.19
C ALA A 382 -5.49 19.65 -0.51
N VAL A 383 -6.36 19.35 0.45
CA VAL A 383 -7.51 18.46 0.27
C VAL A 383 -8.46 18.99 -0.81
N LYS A 384 -8.76 20.29 -0.81
CA LYS A 384 -9.60 20.91 -1.85
C LYS A 384 -9.00 20.76 -3.25
N LEU A 385 -7.71 21.02 -3.40
CA LEU A 385 -7.01 20.88 -4.69
C LEU A 385 -6.93 19.42 -5.15
N ALA A 386 -6.64 18.49 -4.24
CA ALA A 386 -6.60 17.06 -4.55
C ALA A 386 -8.00 16.56 -4.97
N SER A 387 -9.04 16.92 -4.24
CA SER A 387 -10.42 16.54 -4.58
C SER A 387 -10.84 17.08 -5.95
N ALA A 388 -10.44 18.32 -6.28
CA ALA A 388 -10.70 18.89 -7.61
C ALA A 388 -9.98 18.11 -8.72
N ALA A 389 -8.75 17.66 -8.48
CA ALA A 389 -7.97 16.86 -9.42
C ALA A 389 -8.53 15.43 -9.62
N TYR A 390 -9.13 14.84 -8.58
CA TYR A 390 -9.75 13.51 -8.67
C TYR A 390 -11.15 13.53 -9.32
N ALA A 391 -11.71 14.69 -9.60
CA ALA A 391 -13.05 14.85 -10.16
C ALA A 391 -13.06 15.68 -11.46
N LEU A 392 -11.97 15.64 -12.25
CA LEU A 392 -11.84 16.44 -13.48
C LEU A 392 -12.90 16.08 -14.52
N ASP A 393 -13.22 14.80 -14.64
CA ASP A 393 -14.21 14.27 -15.58
C ASP A 393 -15.64 14.24 -15.04
N GLY A 394 -15.86 14.71 -13.80
CA GLY A 394 -17.17 14.66 -13.12
C GLY A 394 -17.64 13.25 -12.78
N GLY A 395 -16.78 12.22 -12.85
CA GLY A 395 -17.09 10.82 -12.63
C GLY A 395 -17.60 10.08 -13.87
N ALA A 396 -17.40 10.63 -15.05
CA ALA A 396 -17.91 10.06 -16.31
C ALA A 396 -17.25 8.71 -16.64
N ASP A 397 -15.95 8.57 -16.45
CA ASP A 397 -15.18 7.35 -16.68
C ASP A 397 -15.67 6.21 -15.76
N VAL A 398 -15.74 6.48 -14.47
CA VAL A 398 -16.23 5.51 -13.48
C VAL A 398 -17.66 5.07 -13.77
N LYS A 399 -18.53 6.04 -14.12
CA LYS A 399 -19.91 5.74 -14.50
C LYS A 399 -19.98 4.84 -15.74
N TYR A 400 -19.18 5.14 -16.77
CA TYR A 400 -19.12 4.31 -17.98
C TYR A 400 -18.79 2.85 -17.63
N HIS A 401 -17.80 2.61 -16.79
CA HIS A 401 -17.39 1.25 -16.42
C HIS A 401 -18.45 0.50 -15.60
N PHE A 402 -19.17 1.17 -14.69
CA PHE A 402 -20.29 0.56 -13.98
C PHE A 402 -21.49 0.26 -14.91
N ASP A 403 -21.74 1.12 -15.88
CA ASP A 403 -22.84 0.95 -16.84
C ASP A 403 -22.61 -0.27 -17.77
N LEU A 404 -21.35 -0.73 -17.99
CA LEU A 404 -21.04 -1.92 -18.81
C LEU A 404 -21.74 -3.20 -18.32
N SER A 405 -21.94 -3.35 -17.03
CA SER A 405 -22.63 -4.48 -16.40
C SER A 405 -23.98 -4.10 -15.80
N GLY A 406 -24.24 -2.81 -15.63
CA GLY A 406 -25.39 -2.30 -14.88
C GLY A 406 -25.26 -2.49 -13.37
N GLU A 407 -24.03 -2.71 -12.86
CA GLU A 407 -23.77 -2.75 -11.42
C GLU A 407 -23.74 -1.34 -10.83
N GLY A 408 -24.01 -1.23 -9.52
CA GLY A 408 -23.84 0.01 -8.76
C GLY A 408 -22.57 -0.05 -7.90
N PRO A 409 -21.97 1.12 -7.58
CA PRO A 409 -20.87 1.17 -6.64
C PRO A 409 -21.31 0.78 -5.23
N ALA A 410 -20.39 0.22 -4.45
CA ALA A 410 -20.58 0.11 -3.00
C ALA A 410 -20.63 1.53 -2.37
N PRO A 411 -21.35 1.72 -1.26
CA PRO A 411 -21.56 3.04 -0.65
C PRO A 411 -20.27 3.80 -0.29
N GLN A 412 -19.19 3.08 -0.03
CA GLN A 412 -17.88 3.64 0.34
C GLN A 412 -17.07 4.14 -0.85
N VAL A 413 -17.40 3.67 -2.05
CA VAL A 413 -16.65 3.97 -3.27
C VAL A 413 -16.95 5.39 -3.72
N ILE A 414 -15.91 6.20 -3.85
CA ILE A 414 -16.02 7.58 -4.36
C ILE A 414 -16.21 7.50 -5.88
N VAL A 415 -17.41 7.81 -6.31
CA VAL A 415 -17.76 8.03 -7.71
C VAL A 415 -18.04 9.51 -7.84
N GLY A 416 -17.32 10.24 -8.64
CA GLY A 416 -17.40 11.71 -8.75
C GLY A 416 -18.82 12.32 -8.87
N GLY A 417 -19.85 11.52 -8.82
CA GLY A 417 -21.27 11.87 -8.82
C GLY A 417 -21.60 12.88 -9.91
N ASN A 418 -22.66 13.12 -10.44
CA ASN A 418 -23.05 14.02 -11.54
C ASN A 418 -22.43 15.46 -11.46
N LEU A 419 -21.14 15.57 -11.17
CA LEU A 419 -20.40 16.83 -11.17
C LEU A 419 -20.13 17.26 -12.62
N PRO A 420 -20.11 18.58 -12.90
CA PRO A 420 -19.73 19.06 -14.21
C PRO A 420 -18.29 18.65 -14.55
N GLN A 421 -18.08 18.16 -15.78
CA GLN A 421 -16.74 17.96 -16.31
C GLN A 421 -15.98 19.29 -16.38
N LYS A 422 -14.69 19.29 -16.03
CA LYS A 422 -13.84 20.46 -16.10
C LYS A 422 -13.37 20.68 -17.54
N ASN A 423 -13.45 21.94 -18.00
CA ASN A 423 -12.85 22.30 -19.28
C ASN A 423 -11.33 22.54 -19.15
N ALA A 424 -10.64 22.67 -20.29
CA ALA A 424 -9.18 22.83 -20.32
C ALA A 424 -8.68 24.04 -19.52
N MET A 425 -9.43 25.15 -19.48
CA MET A 425 -9.06 26.34 -18.72
C MET A 425 -9.16 26.10 -17.21
N GLU A 426 -10.22 25.44 -16.76
CA GLU A 426 -10.38 25.07 -15.34
C GLU A 426 -9.28 24.10 -14.89
N ILE A 427 -8.91 23.11 -15.71
CA ILE A 427 -7.80 22.19 -15.44
C ILE A 427 -6.48 22.96 -15.33
N ALA A 428 -6.21 23.89 -16.25
CA ALA A 428 -5.03 24.75 -16.19
C ALA A 428 -4.99 25.58 -14.90
N GLN A 429 -6.11 26.14 -14.46
CA GLN A 429 -6.21 26.88 -13.21
C GLN A 429 -5.94 26.01 -11.98
N ILE A 430 -6.45 24.76 -11.94
CA ILE A 430 -6.13 23.80 -10.88
C ILE A 430 -4.63 23.52 -10.85
N ASN A 431 -3.98 23.31 -12.00
CA ASN A 431 -2.55 23.07 -12.09
C ASN A 431 -1.70 24.28 -11.63
N VAL A 432 -2.15 25.52 -11.92
CA VAL A 432 -1.50 26.73 -11.39
C VAL A 432 -1.62 26.79 -9.87
N ALA A 433 -2.82 26.61 -9.32
CA ALA A 433 -3.06 26.63 -7.88
C ALA A 433 -2.28 25.52 -7.14
N LYS A 434 -2.18 24.30 -7.74
CA LYS A 434 -1.33 23.23 -7.24
C LYS A 434 0.13 23.67 -7.14
N ARG A 435 0.70 24.24 -8.21
CA ARG A 435 2.09 24.70 -8.24
C ARG A 435 2.36 25.80 -7.20
N GLU A 436 1.43 26.73 -7.02
CA GLU A 436 1.54 27.77 -6.01
C GLU A 436 1.53 27.17 -4.59
N TYR A 437 0.66 26.21 -4.32
CA TYR A 437 0.65 25.50 -3.04
C TYR A 437 1.93 24.70 -2.82
N GLN A 438 2.45 24.00 -3.82
CA GLN A 438 3.73 23.30 -3.77
C GLN A 438 4.89 24.26 -3.43
N LYS A 439 4.87 25.48 -4.02
CA LYS A 439 5.88 26.50 -3.73
C LYS A 439 5.81 27.00 -2.29
N LEU A 440 4.61 27.30 -1.78
CA LEU A 440 4.41 27.68 -0.38
C LEU A 440 4.89 26.62 0.59
N TYR A 441 4.60 25.35 0.31
CA TYR A 441 5.01 24.24 1.15
C TYR A 441 6.54 24.04 1.15
N MET A 442 7.17 24.21 -0.01
CA MET A 442 8.62 24.16 -0.17
C MET A 442 9.31 25.29 0.59
N ASP A 443 8.77 26.51 0.56
CA ASP A 443 9.32 27.66 1.28
C ASP A 443 9.23 27.44 2.79
N TYR A 444 8.09 26.93 3.26
CA TYR A 444 7.93 26.54 4.66
C TYR A 444 8.94 25.47 5.07
N TRP A 445 9.13 24.43 4.24
CA TRP A 445 10.14 23.40 4.51
C TRP A 445 11.53 24.00 4.67
N ASN A 446 11.93 24.88 3.76
CA ASN A 446 13.26 25.51 3.78
C ASN A 446 13.44 26.44 5.00
N SER A 447 12.40 27.15 5.44
CA SER A 447 12.46 28.03 6.62
C SER A 447 12.76 27.27 7.92
N THR A 448 12.49 25.96 7.99
CA THR A 448 12.80 25.16 9.18
C THR A 448 14.31 25.06 9.49
N ALA A 449 15.17 25.40 8.55
CA ALA A 449 16.64 25.42 8.78
C ALA A 449 17.04 26.30 9.98
N GLU A 450 16.30 27.37 10.24
CA GLU A 450 16.50 28.28 11.38
C GLU A 450 16.12 27.63 12.73
N LEU A 451 15.29 26.58 12.71
CA LEU A 451 14.74 25.92 13.88
C LEU A 451 15.47 24.63 14.29
N THR A 452 16.21 24.03 13.33
CA THR A 452 16.82 22.71 13.52
C THR A 452 18.10 22.72 14.34
N GLY A 453 18.86 23.82 14.27
CA GLY A 453 20.22 23.88 14.81
C GLY A 453 21.27 23.13 13.99
N THR A 454 20.85 22.40 12.93
CA THR A 454 21.75 21.66 12.04
C THR A 454 22.33 22.52 10.90
N GLY A 455 21.81 23.74 10.70
CA GLY A 455 22.07 24.59 9.54
C GLY A 455 21.35 24.10 8.25
N ARG A 456 20.55 23.05 8.35
CA ARG A 456 19.74 22.49 7.26
C ARG A 456 18.27 22.44 7.68
N PRO A 457 17.31 22.40 6.75
CA PRO A 457 15.92 22.07 7.07
C PRO A 457 15.80 20.69 7.74
N VAL A 458 14.64 20.39 8.33
CA VAL A 458 14.36 19.06 8.90
C VAL A 458 14.69 17.95 7.92
N ASP A 459 15.22 16.84 8.43
CA ASP A 459 15.62 15.70 7.62
C ASP A 459 14.42 14.88 7.14
N ALA A 460 13.39 14.80 7.97
CA ALA A 460 12.09 14.20 7.65
C ALA A 460 11.00 14.69 8.61
N VAL A 461 9.74 14.49 8.21
CA VAL A 461 8.56 14.83 9.00
C VAL A 461 7.76 13.56 9.28
N LEU A 462 7.28 13.42 10.52
CA LEU A 462 6.39 12.31 10.92
C LEU A 462 4.96 12.84 11.14
N CYS A 463 3.99 12.07 10.68
CA CYS A 463 2.57 12.42 10.80
C CYS A 463 1.69 11.16 10.79
N PRO A 464 0.39 11.28 11.07
CA PRO A 464 -0.56 10.21 10.79
C PRO A 464 -0.58 9.86 9.30
N ALA A 465 -0.78 8.58 8.95
CA ALA A 465 -1.13 8.17 7.59
C ALA A 465 -2.66 8.11 7.39
N ALA A 466 -3.40 7.95 8.48
CA ALA A 466 -4.85 8.04 8.55
C ALA A 466 -5.25 8.49 9.96
N ALA A 467 -6.45 9.00 10.12
CA ALA A 467 -6.97 9.31 11.46
C ALA A 467 -7.20 8.03 12.30
N HIS A 468 -7.32 6.87 11.66
CA HIS A 468 -7.78 5.62 12.27
C HIS A 468 -6.67 4.55 12.32
N ALA A 469 -6.73 3.67 13.31
CA ALA A 469 -5.99 2.40 13.34
C ALA A 469 -6.83 1.30 12.65
N ALA A 470 -6.94 1.31 11.34
CA ALA A 470 -7.98 0.68 10.54
C ALA A 470 -9.35 1.39 10.72
N VAL A 471 -10.45 0.85 10.20
CA VAL A 471 -11.76 1.49 10.28
C VAL A 471 -12.87 0.45 10.28
N ILE A 472 -13.94 0.71 11.02
CA ILE A 472 -15.16 -0.08 10.90
C ILE A 472 -15.71 0.09 9.47
N PRO A 473 -16.18 -0.99 8.79
CA PRO A 473 -16.71 -0.90 7.43
C PRO A 473 -17.70 0.26 7.25
N THR A 474 -17.57 0.98 6.14
CA THR A 474 -18.34 2.19 5.76
C THR A 474 -18.00 3.48 6.53
N GLN A 475 -16.99 3.46 7.40
CA GLN A 475 -16.64 4.62 8.22
C GLN A 475 -15.34 5.33 7.83
N TYR A 476 -14.72 4.99 6.71
CA TYR A 476 -13.56 5.75 6.22
C TYR A 476 -14.02 7.12 5.69
N VAL A 477 -13.62 8.19 6.38
CA VAL A 477 -14.16 9.53 6.12
C VAL A 477 -13.14 10.56 5.62
N HIS A 478 -11.82 10.32 5.80
CA HIS A 478 -10.82 11.36 5.55
C HIS A 478 -9.53 10.80 4.97
N VAL A 479 -9.15 11.30 3.78
CA VAL A 479 -7.93 10.92 3.05
C VAL A 479 -6.84 12.00 3.14
N GLY A 480 -7.10 13.11 3.83
CA GLY A 480 -6.23 14.29 3.85
C GLY A 480 -4.82 14.02 4.35
N TYR A 481 -4.65 13.08 5.29
CA TYR A 481 -3.34 12.71 5.83
C TYR A 481 -2.38 12.07 4.81
N THR A 482 -2.88 11.57 3.69
CA THR A 482 -2.07 10.98 2.64
C THR A 482 -2.12 11.75 1.33
N SER A 483 -3.29 12.29 0.95
CA SER A 483 -3.49 12.92 -0.35
C SER A 483 -2.68 14.21 -0.55
N PHE A 484 -2.32 14.92 0.54
CA PHE A 484 -1.46 16.10 0.42
C PHE A 484 -0.06 15.76 -0.12
N LEU A 485 0.49 14.57 0.23
CA LEU A 485 1.78 14.13 -0.34
C LEU A 485 1.68 13.82 -1.82
N ASN A 486 0.54 13.29 -2.29
CA ASN A 486 0.29 13.08 -3.72
C ASN A 486 0.21 14.42 -4.46
N LEU A 487 -0.45 15.43 -3.88
CA LEU A 487 -0.50 16.79 -4.41
C LEU A 487 0.88 17.45 -4.50
N LEU A 488 1.72 17.24 -3.47
CA LEU A 488 3.09 17.75 -3.41
C LEU A 488 4.08 16.94 -4.25
N ASP A 489 3.73 15.72 -4.62
CA ASP A 489 4.60 14.69 -5.18
C ASP A 489 5.80 14.35 -4.26
N TYR A 490 5.59 14.37 -2.95
CA TYR A 490 6.61 14.06 -1.95
C TYR A 490 6.68 12.57 -1.66
N THR A 491 7.88 12.07 -1.38
CA THR A 491 8.09 10.68 -0.96
C THR A 491 7.56 10.45 0.45
N GLY A 492 6.83 9.35 0.67
CA GLY A 492 6.32 8.96 1.99
C GLY A 492 6.54 7.47 2.26
N VAL A 493 7.07 7.15 3.43
CA VAL A 493 7.24 5.78 3.93
C VAL A 493 6.38 5.62 5.17
N VAL A 494 5.67 4.51 5.29
CA VAL A 494 4.90 4.17 6.49
C VAL A 494 5.48 2.96 7.18
N PHE A 495 5.33 2.92 8.51
CA PHE A 495 5.77 1.78 9.32
C PHE A 495 4.91 1.63 10.58
N PRO A 496 4.79 0.39 11.11
CA PRO A 496 4.05 0.12 12.34
C PRO A 496 4.79 0.65 13.57
N VAL A 497 4.03 1.05 14.60
CA VAL A 497 4.57 1.56 15.88
C VAL A 497 4.01 0.78 17.07
N THR A 498 2.70 0.57 17.11
CA THR A 498 2.01 -0.09 18.22
C THR A 498 0.68 -0.71 17.72
N ASN A 499 -0.09 -1.27 18.64
CA ASN A 499 -1.46 -1.69 18.36
C ASN A 499 -2.42 -0.88 19.24
N ALA A 500 -3.66 -0.72 18.80
CA ALA A 500 -4.73 -0.16 19.63
C ALA A 500 -4.93 -1.02 20.90
N ASP A 501 -5.07 -0.36 22.02
CA ASP A 501 -5.27 -0.98 23.32
C ASP A 501 -6.46 -0.31 24.02
N LYS A 502 -7.55 -1.04 24.19
CA LYS A 502 -8.78 -0.55 24.79
C LYS A 502 -8.64 -0.08 26.25
N ALA A 503 -7.60 -0.55 26.95
CA ALA A 503 -7.34 -0.13 28.32
C ALA A 503 -6.70 1.26 28.41
N VAL A 504 -5.99 1.67 27.34
CA VAL A 504 -5.21 2.92 27.29
C VAL A 504 -5.81 3.93 26.32
N ASP A 505 -6.30 3.47 25.16
CA ASP A 505 -6.78 4.32 24.07
C ASP A 505 -8.26 4.72 24.27
N VAL A 506 -8.55 5.35 25.40
CA VAL A 506 -9.91 5.80 25.73
C VAL A 506 -10.14 7.19 25.15
N ALA A 507 -11.17 7.31 24.33
CA ALA A 507 -11.56 8.59 23.75
C ALA A 507 -12.46 9.38 24.72
N GLN A 508 -12.03 10.61 25.07
CA GLN A 508 -12.86 11.56 25.83
C GLN A 508 -12.62 12.96 25.24
N ARG A 509 -13.54 13.39 24.37
CA ARG A 509 -13.43 14.69 23.71
C ARG A 509 -14.81 15.29 23.46
N GLU A 510 -14.98 16.55 23.85
CA GLU A 510 -16.25 17.29 23.73
C GLU A 510 -16.21 18.34 22.60
N THR A 511 -15.01 18.70 22.11
CA THR A 511 -14.84 19.72 21.07
C THR A 511 -14.23 19.12 19.81
N PHE A 512 -14.65 19.60 18.65
CA PHE A 512 -14.28 19.09 17.34
C PHE A 512 -13.81 20.21 16.42
N LEU A 513 -12.86 19.90 15.52
CA LEU A 513 -12.34 20.85 14.55
C LEU A 513 -13.35 21.12 13.41
N SER A 514 -14.16 20.11 13.08
CA SER A 514 -15.13 20.13 11.98
C SER A 514 -16.19 19.05 12.18
N GLU A 515 -17.27 19.08 11.39
CA GLU A 515 -18.26 18.00 11.34
C GLU A 515 -17.63 16.66 10.92
N LEU A 516 -16.61 16.71 10.06
CA LEU A 516 -15.88 15.52 9.62
C LEU A 516 -15.05 14.92 10.77
N ASP A 517 -14.45 15.76 11.61
CA ASP A 517 -13.74 15.38 12.81
C ASP A 517 -14.69 14.74 13.84
N GLU A 518 -15.85 15.33 14.05
CA GLU A 518 -16.87 14.76 14.92
C GLU A 518 -17.34 13.40 14.42
N ARG A 519 -17.61 13.28 13.12
CA ARG A 519 -18.02 12.01 12.50
C ARG A 519 -16.94 10.93 12.67
N SER A 520 -15.66 11.29 12.44
CA SER A 520 -14.52 10.39 12.65
C SER A 520 -14.46 9.91 14.11
N TYR A 521 -14.53 10.84 15.04
CA TYR A 521 -14.46 10.54 16.47
C TYR A 521 -15.61 9.63 16.95
N ARG A 522 -16.84 9.90 16.52
CA ARG A 522 -18.02 9.07 16.87
C ARG A 522 -17.95 7.65 16.32
N GLY A 523 -17.14 7.41 15.29
CA GLY A 523 -16.83 6.09 14.75
C GLY A 523 -15.80 5.30 15.55
N TYR A 524 -15.14 5.91 16.56
CA TYR A 524 -14.16 5.21 17.36
C TYR A 524 -14.81 4.48 18.53
N HIS A 525 -14.58 3.17 18.62
CA HIS A 525 -15.04 2.30 19.70
C HIS A 525 -13.88 1.43 20.18
N ALA A 526 -13.28 1.76 21.33
CA ALA A 526 -12.04 1.12 21.83
C ALA A 526 -12.12 -0.41 21.82
N GLU A 527 -13.25 -1.01 22.24
CA GLU A 527 -13.47 -2.46 22.24
C GLU A 527 -13.42 -3.08 20.82
N VAL A 528 -13.88 -2.35 19.80
CA VAL A 528 -13.88 -2.84 18.41
C VAL A 528 -12.51 -2.71 17.79
N TYR A 529 -11.78 -1.64 18.11
CA TYR A 529 -10.45 -1.37 17.56
C TYR A 529 -9.32 -2.12 18.27
N ASP A 530 -9.59 -2.75 19.42
CA ASP A 530 -8.59 -3.45 20.22
C ASP A 530 -7.75 -4.43 19.40
N GLY A 531 -6.42 -4.34 19.51
CA GLY A 531 -5.46 -5.12 18.75
C GLY A 531 -5.17 -4.62 17.31
N ALA A 532 -5.90 -3.64 16.78
CA ALA A 532 -5.66 -3.10 15.44
C ALA A 532 -4.29 -2.40 15.36
N PRO A 533 -3.49 -2.63 14.29
CA PRO A 533 -2.20 -1.97 14.13
C PRO A 533 -2.32 -0.45 14.06
N ALA A 534 -1.41 0.25 14.72
CA ALA A 534 -1.27 1.70 14.67
C ALA A 534 0.14 2.08 14.22
N GLY A 535 0.24 2.73 13.08
CA GLY A 535 1.49 3.15 12.46
C GLY A 535 1.50 4.63 12.12
N VAL A 536 2.66 5.10 11.67
CA VAL A 536 2.89 6.48 11.29
C VAL A 536 3.47 6.58 9.88
N GLN A 537 3.40 7.78 9.33
CA GLN A 537 4.01 8.16 8.07
C GLN A 537 5.22 9.05 8.31
N LEU A 538 6.35 8.69 7.70
CA LEU A 538 7.55 9.50 7.57
C LEU A 538 7.61 10.03 6.14
N PHE A 539 7.75 11.34 5.94
CA PHE A 539 7.85 11.90 4.62
C PHE A 539 8.98 12.91 4.45
N GLY A 540 9.44 13.03 3.22
CA GLY A 540 10.45 13.98 2.78
C GLY A 540 10.04 14.64 1.47
N ARG A 541 10.92 15.47 0.93
CA ARG A 541 10.69 16.14 -0.35
C ARG A 541 10.70 15.14 -1.51
N ARG A 542 10.32 15.62 -2.68
CA ARG A 542 10.34 14.86 -3.92
C ARG A 542 11.72 14.25 -4.18
N LEU A 543 11.74 13.00 -4.66
CA LEU A 543 12.95 12.25 -5.02
C LEU A 543 13.91 12.02 -3.84
N GLN A 544 13.39 11.69 -2.66
CA GLN A 544 14.20 11.37 -1.47
C GLN A 544 14.01 9.92 -0.98
N GLU A 545 13.72 8.99 -1.88
CA GLU A 545 13.41 7.60 -1.55
C GLU A 545 14.54 6.92 -0.77
N GLU A 546 15.78 7.03 -1.24
CA GLU A 546 16.96 6.42 -0.61
C GLU A 546 17.17 6.93 0.82
N LYS A 547 17.06 8.26 0.99
CA LYS A 547 17.16 8.89 2.31
C LYS A 547 16.06 8.43 3.25
N LEU A 548 14.81 8.42 2.77
CA LEU A 548 13.66 8.12 3.62
C LEU A 548 13.57 6.64 4.00
N LEU A 549 13.99 5.73 3.13
CA LEU A 549 14.06 4.31 3.47
C LEU A 549 15.07 4.05 4.58
N VAL A 550 16.25 4.70 4.54
CA VAL A 550 17.24 4.60 5.62
C VAL A 550 16.71 5.22 6.92
N LEU A 551 16.09 6.40 6.85
CA LEU A 551 15.54 7.05 8.05
C LEU A 551 14.34 6.26 8.63
N ALA A 552 13.49 5.66 7.80
CA ALA A 552 12.40 4.81 8.26
C ALA A 552 12.90 3.53 8.94
N GLU A 553 13.95 2.90 8.39
CA GLU A 553 14.65 1.77 9.02
C GLU A 553 15.19 2.17 10.40
N TYR A 554 15.88 3.30 10.48
CA TYR A 554 16.43 3.81 11.74
C TYR A 554 15.37 4.11 12.79
N VAL A 555 14.35 4.89 12.43
CA VAL A 555 13.30 5.31 13.37
C VAL A 555 12.46 4.11 13.83
N SER A 556 12.06 3.22 12.91
CA SER A 556 11.28 2.04 13.27
C SER A 556 12.05 1.07 14.16
N ALA A 557 13.35 0.86 13.91
CA ALA A 557 14.21 0.05 14.78
C ALA A 557 14.35 0.66 16.18
N ALA A 558 14.52 1.98 16.28
CA ALA A 558 14.61 2.68 17.55
C ALA A 558 13.29 2.60 18.36
N VAL A 559 12.14 2.65 17.68
CA VAL A 559 10.82 2.47 18.31
C VAL A 559 10.64 1.05 18.82
N ALA A 560 10.99 0.05 18.03
CA ALA A 560 10.91 -1.36 18.42
C ALA A 560 11.81 -1.67 19.63
N GLY A 561 13.05 -1.15 19.64
CA GLY A 561 13.99 -1.30 20.77
C GLY A 561 13.58 -0.54 22.04
N ALA A 562 12.69 0.43 21.95
CA ALA A 562 12.17 1.17 23.10
C ALA A 562 11.01 0.46 23.81
N GLY A 563 10.34 -0.47 23.12
CA GLY A 563 9.21 -1.25 23.63
C GLY A 563 9.62 -2.62 24.20
N ALA A 564 10.88 -3.02 24.02
CA ALA A 564 11.48 -4.23 24.57
C ALA A 564 12.18 -3.90 25.92
#